data_924f6fdb072e568239b25f1a531663e9
#
_entry.id   924f6fdb072e568239b25f1a531663e9
#
_cell.length_a   1.000
_cell.length_b   1.000
_cell.length_c   1.000
_cell.angle_alpha   90.00
_cell.angle_beta   90.00
_cell.angle_gamma   90.00
#
_symmetry.space_group_name_H-M   'P 1'
#
loop_
_entity.id
_entity.type
_entity.pdbx_description
1 polymer ?
#
loop_
_entity_poly.entity_id
_entity_poly.type
_entity_poly.pdbx_seq_one_letter_code
_entity_poly.pdbx_strand_id
1 'polypeptide(L)'
;MKTGSSVENVRRLVSADLSKVLLLAKSCPEAAQWLPSEFELHIEDVRGWVIGDREILFGFLAVRTITSAHEMELLNLAVGPNWRRRGYASALLNVALSECRSIGIQSVFLEVRESNQRAISFYTKHGFAPSGRRPNYYRNPDEAALTMSFKLAN
;
A
#
# COMPACT_ATOMS: atom_id res chain seq x y z
N MET A 1 19.52 21.84 10.83
CA MET A 1 18.34 21.00 10.98
C MET A 1 18.23 19.99 9.87
N LYS A 2 18.36 18.78 10.21
CA LYS A 2 18.20 17.77 9.22
C LYS A 2 16.81 17.26 9.17
N THR A 3 16.18 17.47 8.06
CA THR A 3 15.05 16.67 7.74
C THR A 3 15.60 15.34 7.28
N GLY A 4 15.70 14.40 8.19
CA GLY A 4 15.94 13.05 7.77
C GLY A 4 14.91 12.74 6.68
N SER A 5 15.38 12.47 5.50
CA SER A 5 14.49 12.07 4.43
C SER A 5 13.73 10.85 4.91
N SER A 6 12.41 10.92 4.94
CA SER A 6 11.60 9.77 5.30
C SER A 6 11.88 8.58 4.37
N VAL A 7 12.44 8.86 3.19
CA VAL A 7 12.86 7.84 2.23
C VAL A 7 13.97 6.96 2.80
N GLU A 8 14.84 7.52 3.61
CA GLU A 8 15.93 6.76 4.22
C GLU A 8 15.45 5.68 5.17
N ASN A 9 14.23 5.83 5.67
CA ASN A 9 13.64 4.88 6.62
C ASN A 9 12.80 3.80 5.94
N VAL A 10 12.58 3.91 4.63
CA VAL A 10 11.81 2.92 3.89
C VAL A 10 12.75 1.80 3.45
N ARG A 11 12.37 0.56 3.75
CA ARG A 11 13.11 -0.62 3.31
C ARG A 11 12.17 -1.72 2.87
N ARG A 12 12.71 -2.73 2.22
CA ARG A 12 11.92 -3.88 1.81
C ARG A 12 11.44 -4.65 3.04
N LEU A 13 10.20 -5.08 2.96
CA LEU A 13 9.61 -5.96 3.96
C LEU A 13 10.24 -7.34 3.86
N VAL A 14 10.60 -7.91 5.00
CA VAL A 14 11.13 -9.27 5.09
C VAL A 14 10.23 -10.10 6.00
N SER A 15 10.37 -11.43 5.96
CA SER A 15 9.48 -12.31 6.71
C SER A 15 9.48 -12.04 8.21
N ALA A 16 10.59 -11.59 8.77
CA ALA A 16 10.67 -11.23 10.18
C ALA A 16 9.75 -10.05 10.55
N ASP A 17 9.31 -9.26 9.58
CA ASP A 17 8.42 -8.12 9.82
C ASP A 17 6.95 -8.52 9.94
N LEU A 18 6.58 -9.72 9.50
CA LEU A 18 5.18 -10.10 9.34
C LEU A 18 4.33 -9.95 10.61
N SER A 19 4.87 -10.36 11.76
CA SER A 19 4.11 -10.23 13.01
C SER A 19 3.83 -8.77 13.35
N LYS A 20 4.80 -7.88 13.12
CA LYS A 20 4.63 -6.44 13.36
C LYS A 20 3.68 -5.81 12.35
N VAL A 21 3.73 -6.24 11.10
CA VAL A 21 2.81 -5.78 10.06
C VAL A 21 1.37 -6.16 10.41
N LEU A 22 1.14 -7.39 10.87
CA LEU A 22 -0.18 -7.84 11.26
C LEU A 22 -0.74 -7.05 12.45
N LEU A 23 0.10 -6.75 13.44
CA LEU A 23 -0.30 -5.93 14.57
C LEU A 23 -0.66 -4.51 14.12
N LEU A 24 0.15 -3.96 13.24
CA LEU A 24 -0.09 -2.62 12.69
C LEU A 24 -1.41 -2.58 11.92
N ALA A 25 -1.66 -3.57 11.08
CA ALA A 25 -2.90 -3.66 10.31
C ALA A 25 -4.13 -3.69 11.21
N LYS A 26 -4.04 -4.41 12.34
CA LYS A 26 -5.14 -4.47 13.31
C LYS A 26 -5.45 -3.11 13.93
N SER A 27 -4.45 -2.23 14.04
CA SER A 27 -4.66 -0.88 14.57
C SER A 27 -5.26 0.07 13.53
N CYS A 28 -5.42 -0.38 12.29
CA CYS A 28 -5.95 0.41 11.18
C CYS A 28 -7.19 -0.30 10.63
N PRO A 29 -8.39 -0.09 11.23
CA PRO A 29 -9.58 -0.83 10.80
C PRO A 29 -9.95 -0.64 9.34
N GLU A 30 -9.57 0.49 8.76
CA GLU A 30 -9.83 0.81 7.37
C GLU A 30 -8.88 0.09 6.39
N ALA A 31 -7.81 -0.51 6.88
CA ALA A 31 -6.87 -1.25 6.04
C ALA A 31 -7.42 -2.63 5.71
N ALA A 32 -7.04 -3.14 4.57
CA ALA A 32 -7.42 -4.51 4.19
C ALA A 32 -6.85 -5.49 5.20
N GLN A 33 -7.65 -6.49 5.56
CA GLN A 33 -7.20 -7.52 6.48
C GLN A 33 -6.48 -8.60 5.68
N TRP A 34 -5.25 -8.86 6.05
CA TRP A 34 -4.44 -9.88 5.38
C TRP A 34 -4.31 -11.11 6.23
N LEU A 35 -4.39 -12.25 5.56
CA LEU A 35 -4.07 -13.53 6.17
C LEU A 35 -2.57 -13.81 5.98
N PRO A 36 -1.87 -14.30 7.01
CA PRO A 36 -0.45 -14.63 6.88
C PRO A 36 -0.15 -15.57 5.72
N SER A 37 -1.07 -16.51 5.45
CA SER A 37 -0.92 -17.47 4.35
C SER A 37 -0.89 -16.80 2.97
N GLU A 38 -1.58 -15.68 2.80
CA GLU A 38 -1.56 -14.97 1.52
C GLU A 38 -0.18 -14.38 1.24
N PHE A 39 0.48 -13.92 2.27
CA PHE A 39 1.83 -13.37 2.16
C PHE A 39 2.85 -14.45 1.79
N GLU A 40 2.71 -15.64 2.38
CA GLU A 40 3.65 -16.74 2.15
C GLU A 40 3.47 -17.40 0.79
N LEU A 41 2.22 -17.52 0.33
CA LEU A 41 1.90 -18.23 -0.91
C LEU A 41 2.31 -17.47 -2.17
N HIS A 42 2.47 -16.16 -2.10
CA HIS A 42 2.72 -15.33 -3.27
C HIS A 42 3.99 -14.51 -3.15
N ILE A 43 4.98 -15.07 -2.48
CA ILE A 43 6.19 -14.35 -2.13
C ILE A 43 6.92 -13.77 -3.35
N GLU A 44 6.85 -14.46 -4.50
CA GLU A 44 7.49 -14.01 -5.73
C GLU A 44 6.75 -12.83 -6.37
N ASP A 45 5.43 -12.82 -6.27
CA ASP A 45 4.59 -11.79 -6.89
C ASP A 45 4.26 -10.65 -5.93
N VAL A 46 4.40 -10.88 -4.63
CA VAL A 46 4.10 -9.88 -3.61
C VAL A 46 5.39 -9.21 -3.16
N ARG A 47 5.36 -7.89 -3.15
CA ARG A 47 6.46 -7.06 -2.67
C ARG A 47 5.94 -6.16 -1.57
N GLY A 48 6.74 -5.94 -0.57
CA GLY A 48 6.35 -5.07 0.51
C GLY A 48 7.47 -4.13 0.94
N TRP A 49 7.07 -3.02 1.52
CA TRP A 49 7.97 -2.03 2.09
C TRP A 49 7.46 -1.66 3.46
N VAL A 50 8.37 -1.34 4.35
CA VAL A 50 8.04 -0.87 5.69
C VAL A 50 8.80 0.41 5.97
N ILE A 51 8.25 1.21 6.86
CA ILE A 51 8.89 2.42 7.37
C ILE A 51 8.80 2.38 8.89
N GLY A 52 9.90 2.69 9.55
CA GLY A 52 9.96 2.65 10.99
C GLY A 52 11.38 2.79 11.50
N ASP A 53 11.57 2.53 12.77
CA ASP A 53 12.89 2.47 13.39
C ASP A 53 13.25 1.00 13.67
N ARG A 54 14.27 0.78 14.49
CA ARG A 54 14.76 -0.56 14.77
C ARG A 54 13.76 -1.42 15.55
N GLU A 55 12.87 -0.79 16.29
CA GLU A 55 11.97 -1.50 17.19
C GLU A 55 10.51 -1.45 16.74
N ILE A 56 10.09 -0.34 16.14
CA ILE A 56 8.68 -0.05 15.84
C ILE A 56 8.49 0.21 14.35
N LEU A 57 7.48 -0.42 13.77
CA LEU A 57 7.03 -0.10 12.42
C LEU A 57 5.96 0.99 12.51
N PHE A 58 6.13 2.03 11.70
CA PHE A 58 5.18 3.14 11.60
C PHE A 58 4.12 2.87 10.53
N GLY A 59 4.51 2.16 9.48
CA GLY A 59 3.62 1.87 8.36
C GLY A 59 4.19 0.80 7.45
N PHE A 60 3.34 0.34 6.54
CA PHE A 60 3.74 -0.64 5.52
C PHE A 60 2.94 -0.44 4.24
N LEU A 61 3.50 -0.92 3.15
CA LEU A 61 2.83 -0.96 1.85
C LEU A 61 3.14 -2.29 1.19
N ALA A 62 2.14 -2.86 0.56
CA ALA A 62 2.33 -4.11 -0.15
C ALA A 62 1.61 -4.09 -1.49
N VAL A 63 2.25 -4.72 -2.47
CA VAL A 63 1.75 -4.77 -3.85
C VAL A 63 1.88 -6.20 -4.36
N ARG A 64 1.07 -6.49 -5.38
CA ARG A 64 1.22 -7.69 -6.19
C ARG A 64 1.59 -7.26 -7.59
N THR A 65 2.67 -7.81 -8.13
CA THR A 65 3.07 -7.51 -9.50
C THR A 65 2.49 -8.54 -10.45
N ILE A 66 2.00 -8.06 -11.60
CA ILE A 66 1.47 -8.88 -12.68
C ILE A 66 2.36 -8.56 -13.89
N THR A 67 3.52 -9.19 -13.93
CA THR A 67 4.56 -8.86 -14.90
C THR A 67 4.12 -9.06 -16.34
N SER A 68 3.32 -10.10 -16.61
CA SER A 68 2.79 -10.36 -17.95
C SER A 68 1.92 -9.23 -18.48
N ALA A 69 1.29 -8.47 -17.60
CA ALA A 69 0.43 -7.35 -17.96
C ALA A 69 1.11 -5.99 -17.75
N HIS A 70 2.34 -5.96 -17.25
CA HIS A 70 3.06 -4.74 -16.85
C HIS A 70 2.29 -3.92 -15.84
N GLU A 71 1.57 -4.59 -14.95
CA GLU A 71 0.73 -3.96 -13.95
C GLU A 71 1.13 -4.35 -12.54
N MET A 72 0.76 -3.52 -11.58
CA MET A 72 0.79 -3.91 -10.19
C MET A 72 -0.51 -3.52 -9.51
N GLU A 73 -0.93 -4.34 -8.57
CA GLU A 73 -2.04 -4.06 -7.69
C GLU A 73 -1.51 -3.63 -6.34
N LEU A 74 -1.95 -2.46 -5.85
CA LEU A 74 -1.63 -2.04 -4.49
C LEU A 74 -2.60 -2.77 -3.57
N LEU A 75 -2.08 -3.67 -2.75
CA LEU A 75 -2.90 -4.52 -1.89
C LEU A 75 -3.27 -3.86 -0.58
N ASN A 76 -2.32 -3.16 0.02
CA ASN A 76 -2.54 -2.52 1.30
C ASN A 76 -1.51 -1.43 1.55
N LEU A 77 -1.95 -0.36 2.18
CA LEU A 77 -1.08 0.73 2.62
C LEU A 77 -1.67 1.25 3.93
N ALA A 78 -0.90 1.17 4.99
CA ALA A 78 -1.37 1.62 6.29
C ALA A 78 -0.25 2.29 7.06
N VAL A 79 -0.60 3.37 7.77
CA VAL A 79 0.27 4.05 8.72
C VAL A 79 -0.45 4.06 10.06
N GLY A 80 0.25 3.64 11.11
CA GLY A 80 -0.34 3.58 12.44
C GLY A 80 -0.87 4.95 12.90
N PRO A 81 -1.95 4.96 13.70
CA PRO A 81 -2.58 6.22 14.09
C PRO A 81 -1.64 7.24 14.72
N ASN A 82 -0.65 6.80 15.48
CA ASN A 82 0.29 7.68 16.15
C ASN A 82 1.35 8.28 15.22
N TRP A 83 1.41 7.81 13.98
CA TRP A 83 2.46 8.15 13.03
C TRP A 83 1.95 8.88 11.80
N ARG A 84 0.66 9.21 11.77
CA ARG A 84 0.01 9.88 10.65
C ARG A 84 0.42 11.33 10.53
N ARG A 85 0.21 11.91 9.34
CA ARG A 85 0.51 13.31 9.00
C ARG A 85 1.99 13.65 9.06
N ARG A 86 2.85 12.66 8.83
CA ARG A 86 4.30 12.84 8.81
C ARG A 86 4.92 12.50 7.45
N GLY A 87 4.07 12.24 6.45
CA GLY A 87 4.55 11.92 5.10
C GLY A 87 4.99 10.47 4.90
N TYR A 88 4.75 9.59 5.85
CA TYR A 88 5.20 8.20 5.76
C TYR A 88 4.49 7.41 4.68
N ALA A 89 3.17 7.61 4.50
CA ALA A 89 2.44 6.94 3.44
C ALA A 89 2.95 7.37 2.06
N SER A 90 3.23 8.66 1.87
CA SER A 90 3.80 9.17 0.63
C SER A 90 5.19 8.60 0.36
N ALA A 91 6.03 8.51 1.39
CA ALA A 91 7.36 7.94 1.26
C ALA A 91 7.29 6.47 0.83
N LEU A 92 6.42 5.69 1.45
CA LEU A 92 6.21 4.29 1.08
C LEU A 92 5.76 4.16 -0.37
N LEU A 93 4.76 4.94 -0.76
CA LEU A 93 4.21 4.88 -2.11
C LEU A 93 5.25 5.27 -3.14
N ASN A 94 6.00 6.34 -2.91
CA ASN A 94 7.01 6.81 -3.86
C ASN A 94 8.12 5.77 -4.08
N VAL A 95 8.59 5.12 -3.02
CA VAL A 95 9.60 4.07 -3.15
C VAL A 95 9.04 2.87 -3.93
N ALA A 96 7.84 2.44 -3.60
CA ALA A 96 7.20 1.31 -4.29
C ALA A 96 7.01 1.59 -5.78
N LEU A 97 6.52 2.78 -6.13
CA LEU A 97 6.32 3.16 -7.53
C LEU A 97 7.64 3.21 -8.29
N SER A 98 8.68 3.75 -7.66
CA SER A 98 10.00 3.86 -8.27
C SER A 98 10.59 2.47 -8.55
N GLU A 99 10.55 1.57 -7.57
CA GLU A 99 11.07 0.22 -7.75
C GLU A 99 10.27 -0.59 -8.77
N CYS A 100 8.96 -0.47 -8.76
CA CYS A 100 8.13 -1.18 -9.72
C CYS A 100 8.31 -0.65 -11.13
N ARG A 101 8.49 0.66 -11.28
CA ARG A 101 8.83 1.23 -12.59
C ARG A 101 10.13 0.64 -13.13
N SER A 102 11.12 0.43 -12.28
CA SER A 102 12.42 -0.10 -12.69
C SER A 102 12.35 -1.53 -13.21
N ILE A 103 11.31 -2.28 -12.89
CA ILE A 103 11.11 -3.65 -13.38
C ILE A 103 10.09 -3.73 -14.51
N GLY A 104 9.70 -2.59 -15.08
CA GLY A 104 8.85 -2.56 -16.26
C GLY A 104 7.35 -2.41 -15.99
N ILE A 105 6.95 -2.18 -14.76
CA ILE A 105 5.54 -1.92 -14.45
C ILE A 105 5.14 -0.57 -15.04
N GLN A 106 4.01 -0.56 -15.73
CA GLN A 106 3.53 0.63 -16.44
C GLN A 106 2.25 1.22 -15.85
N SER A 107 1.49 0.43 -15.11
CA SER A 107 0.28 0.92 -14.48
C SER A 107 0.04 0.29 -13.12
N VAL A 108 -0.65 1.02 -12.28
CA VAL A 108 -0.96 0.63 -10.90
C VAL A 108 -2.46 0.76 -10.71
N PHE A 109 -3.06 -0.20 -10.04
CA PHE A 109 -4.46 -0.09 -9.66
C PHE A 109 -4.64 -0.53 -8.21
N LEU A 110 -5.74 -0.09 -7.62
CA LEU A 110 -6.12 -0.45 -6.26
C LEU A 110 -7.64 -0.44 -6.12
N GLU A 111 -8.10 -1.05 -5.05
CA GLU A 111 -9.49 -1.01 -4.68
C GLU A 111 -9.60 -0.46 -3.26
N VAL A 112 -10.56 0.43 -3.04
CA VAL A 112 -10.76 1.11 -1.77
C VAL A 112 -12.25 1.19 -1.48
N ARG A 113 -12.63 1.11 -0.20
CA ARG A 113 -14.03 1.32 0.18
C ARG A 113 -14.49 2.69 -0.29
N GLU A 114 -15.66 2.71 -0.90
CA GLU A 114 -16.26 3.93 -1.44
C GLU A 114 -16.39 5.04 -0.39
N SER A 115 -16.60 4.65 0.86
CA SER A 115 -16.71 5.59 1.98
C SER A 115 -15.38 6.10 2.52
N ASN A 116 -14.27 5.49 2.13
CA ASN A 116 -12.96 5.84 2.66
C ASN A 116 -12.39 7.08 1.98
N GLN A 117 -12.96 8.24 2.32
CA GLN A 117 -12.59 9.51 1.69
C GLN A 117 -11.15 9.92 1.95
N ARG A 118 -10.61 9.55 3.10
CA ARG A 118 -9.20 9.85 3.42
C ARG A 118 -8.27 9.16 2.42
N ALA A 119 -8.48 7.88 2.19
CA ALA A 119 -7.66 7.12 1.24
C ALA A 119 -7.86 7.62 -0.19
N ILE A 120 -9.11 7.85 -0.60
CA ILE A 120 -9.43 8.35 -1.93
C ILE A 120 -8.72 9.69 -2.18
N SER A 121 -8.77 10.60 -1.21
CA SER A 121 -8.08 11.90 -1.30
C SER A 121 -6.57 11.73 -1.40
N PHE A 122 -6.00 10.82 -0.60
CA PHE A 122 -4.57 10.54 -0.63
C PHE A 122 -4.14 10.05 -2.00
N TYR A 123 -4.84 9.06 -2.55
CA TYR A 123 -4.48 8.50 -3.86
C TYR A 123 -4.70 9.51 -4.99
N THR A 124 -5.76 10.31 -4.90
CA THR A 124 -6.01 11.37 -5.88
C THR A 124 -4.86 12.36 -5.91
N LYS A 125 -4.36 12.76 -4.75
CA LYS A 125 -3.19 13.64 -4.65
C LYS A 125 -1.95 13.04 -5.33
N HIS A 126 -1.83 11.72 -5.32
CA HIS A 126 -0.69 11.03 -5.91
C HIS A 126 -0.90 10.64 -7.37
N GLY A 127 -1.95 11.17 -8.00
CA GLY A 127 -2.16 10.99 -9.42
C GLY A 127 -3.11 9.87 -9.82
N PHE A 128 -3.67 9.15 -8.85
CA PHE A 128 -4.66 8.13 -9.14
C PHE A 128 -6.00 8.76 -9.49
N ALA A 129 -6.73 8.10 -10.38
CA ALA A 129 -8.07 8.53 -10.78
C ALA A 129 -9.03 7.35 -10.71
N PRO A 130 -10.32 7.60 -10.42
CA PRO A 130 -11.32 6.54 -10.44
C PRO A 130 -11.37 5.87 -11.81
N SER A 131 -11.41 4.53 -11.83
CA SER A 131 -11.46 3.75 -13.06
C SER A 131 -12.56 2.72 -13.07
N GLY A 132 -13.25 2.51 -11.95
CA GLY A 132 -14.35 1.57 -11.90
C GLY A 132 -14.97 1.49 -10.52
N ARG A 133 -16.03 0.69 -10.44
CA ARG A 133 -16.74 0.47 -9.19
C ARG A 133 -17.22 -0.97 -9.16
N ARG A 134 -17.01 -1.65 -8.02
CA ARG A 134 -17.48 -3.01 -7.80
C ARG A 134 -18.54 -3.01 -6.71
N PRO A 135 -19.84 -3.14 -7.03
CA PRO A 135 -20.90 -3.20 -6.02
C PRO A 135 -20.72 -4.43 -5.14
N ASN A 136 -21.06 -4.28 -3.87
CA ASN A 136 -21.08 -5.39 -2.90
C ASN A 136 -19.75 -6.14 -2.79
N TYR A 137 -18.63 -5.42 -2.92
CA TYR A 137 -17.30 -6.01 -2.88
C TYR A 137 -16.83 -6.31 -1.45
N TYR A 138 -17.05 -5.38 -0.54
CA TYR A 138 -16.66 -5.52 0.85
C TYR A 138 -17.79 -6.06 1.72
N ARG A 139 -17.41 -6.68 2.84
CA ARG A 139 -18.33 -7.16 3.87
C ARG A 139 -17.99 -6.52 5.21
N ASN A 140 -18.99 -6.48 6.11
CA ASN A 140 -18.85 -6.03 7.50
C ASN A 140 -18.28 -4.61 7.63
N PRO A 141 -18.95 -3.57 7.10
CA PRO A 141 -20.25 -3.61 6.43
C PRO A 141 -20.15 -3.87 4.95
N ASP A 142 -21.26 -4.25 4.35
CA ASP A 142 -21.37 -4.41 2.90
C ASP A 142 -21.18 -3.05 2.25
N GLU A 143 -20.29 -2.99 1.28
CA GLU A 143 -19.97 -1.73 0.65
C GLU A 143 -19.32 -1.96 -0.71
N ALA A 144 -19.52 -1.00 -1.62
CA ALA A 144 -18.86 -1.04 -2.91
C ALA A 144 -17.38 -0.67 -2.78
N ALA A 145 -16.58 -1.21 -3.68
CA ALA A 145 -15.21 -0.77 -3.90
C ALA A 145 -15.16 0.23 -5.05
N LEU A 146 -14.38 1.28 -4.85
CA LEU A 146 -13.97 2.17 -5.92
C LEU A 146 -12.62 1.66 -6.42
N THR A 147 -12.50 1.43 -7.72
CA THR A 147 -11.22 1.08 -8.33
C THR A 147 -10.55 2.38 -8.78
N MET A 148 -9.28 2.53 -8.44
CA MET A 148 -8.49 3.68 -8.85
C MET A 148 -7.25 3.19 -9.58
N SER A 149 -6.79 3.95 -10.55
CA SER A 149 -5.61 3.58 -11.33
C SER A 149 -4.73 4.77 -11.64
N PHE A 150 -3.47 4.45 -11.94
CA PHE A 150 -2.44 5.44 -12.19
C PHE A 150 -1.45 4.86 -13.21
N LYS A 151 -1.12 5.63 -14.25
CA LYS A 151 -0.12 5.22 -15.22
C LYS A 151 1.24 5.79 -14.84
N LEU A 152 2.21 4.90 -14.73
CA LEU A 152 3.59 5.32 -14.47
C LEU A 152 4.17 5.90 -15.77
N ALA A 153 4.76 7.07 -15.65
CA ALA A 153 5.44 7.69 -16.78
C ALA A 153 6.65 6.86 -17.22
N ASN A 154 6.87 6.78 -18.51
CA ASN A 154 8.05 6.09 -19.05
C ASN A 154 9.33 6.91 -18.84
#